data_669d7b5afd5a96e5d31c931b88cc2bfa
#
_entry.id   669d7b5afd5a96e5d31c931b88cc2bfa
#
_cell.length_a   1.000
_cell.length_b   1.000
_cell.length_c   1.000
_cell.angle_alpha   90.00
_cell.angle_beta   90.00
_cell.angle_gamma   90.00
#
_symmetry.space_group_name_H-M   'P 1'
#
loop_
_entity.id
_entity.type
_entity.pdbx_description
1 polymer ?
#
loop_
_entity_poly.entity_id
_entity_poly.type
_entity_poly.pdbx_seq_one_letter_code
_entity_poly.pdbx_strand_id
1 'polypeptide(L)'
;MKFLISILFLVLSLCASAQVKQGRFSSGEETLISDLKYIIEGKNLALITNKTAVDRGGKHIIEILTENNFNLKKIFTPEHGFSADDIYKGSDTEIPVIPLYGKKNSFSRNDVEDIDVIIYDIQELGARFYTYTSTLYLTMKDAADFGKTYIVCDRPSVANLNYAGGFLLDEKFSSFVGRIPTPVVFGLTIGELANFLNGEYIKSSQLFVAAMKGYGRNTKYEDVMSGWVNPSPSILSLASARNYPALCFLEGTNISEGRGTDTPFIVFGAPFVDSKSLLGELDKFGLTGVEFTETEFVPLQEKLPSYTALKFNGVKCFGLKMKVTDINNFKPFDVSVAILLSLKKTAPEFAWDKGKFIDKLAGTDLLRKMINDGYSYEEILKRAGEDVTEFTRLSSRYLLY
;
A
#
# COMPACT_ATOMS: atom_id res chain seq x y z
N MET A 1 75.51 -16.56 -19.74
CA MET A 1 74.19 -17.00 -20.22
C MET A 1 73.30 -17.17 -19.01
N LYS A 2 72.52 -16.11 -18.67
CA LYS A 2 71.64 -16.11 -17.50
C LYS A 2 70.19 -16.21 -18.00
N PHE A 3 69.53 -17.31 -17.66
CA PHE A 3 68.08 -17.51 -17.91
C PHE A 3 67.31 -16.78 -16.80
N LEU A 4 66.55 -15.78 -17.19
CA LEU A 4 65.53 -15.18 -16.33
C LEU A 4 64.22 -15.96 -16.51
N ILE A 5 63.74 -16.58 -15.45
CA ILE A 5 62.43 -17.19 -15.38
C ILE A 5 61.47 -16.13 -14.78
N SER A 6 60.58 -15.59 -15.60
CA SER A 6 59.50 -14.73 -15.15
C SER A 6 58.35 -15.60 -14.66
N ILE A 7 58.09 -15.60 -13.36
CA ILE A 7 56.91 -16.23 -12.76
C ILE A 7 55.77 -15.22 -12.86
N LEU A 8 54.81 -15.50 -13.73
CA LEU A 8 53.56 -14.76 -13.85
C LEU A 8 52.60 -15.24 -12.76
N PHE A 9 52.42 -14.43 -11.70
CA PHE A 9 51.39 -14.70 -10.72
C PHE A 9 50.01 -14.31 -11.28
N LEU A 10 49.25 -15.32 -11.67
CA LEU A 10 47.86 -15.20 -12.05
C LEU A 10 47.02 -15.11 -10.74
N VAL A 11 46.70 -13.90 -10.30
CA VAL A 11 45.76 -13.68 -9.18
C VAL A 11 44.33 -13.88 -9.74
N LEU A 12 43.83 -15.09 -9.63
CA LEU A 12 42.40 -15.37 -9.77
C LEU A 12 41.70 -14.81 -8.55
N SER A 13 41.12 -13.59 -8.67
CA SER A 13 40.15 -13.08 -7.72
C SER A 13 38.85 -13.90 -7.88
N LEU A 14 38.72 -14.94 -7.07
CA LEU A 14 37.43 -15.57 -6.80
C LEU A 14 36.56 -14.56 -6.08
N CYS A 15 35.78 -13.77 -6.83
CA CYS A 15 34.57 -13.17 -6.30
C CYS A 15 33.60 -14.32 -6.00
N ALA A 16 33.75 -14.95 -4.85
CA ALA A 16 32.69 -15.73 -4.25
C ALA A 16 31.59 -14.74 -3.88
N SER A 17 30.61 -14.54 -4.76
CA SER A 17 29.33 -14.01 -4.38
C SER A 17 28.79 -14.97 -3.31
N ALA A 18 28.94 -14.58 -2.05
CA ALA A 18 28.25 -15.24 -0.96
C ALA A 18 26.75 -15.10 -1.25
N GLN A 19 26.16 -16.07 -1.93
CA GLN A 19 24.72 -16.27 -1.85
C GLN A 19 24.44 -16.56 -0.38
N VAL A 20 24.04 -15.51 0.34
CA VAL A 20 23.39 -15.68 1.62
C VAL A 20 22.24 -16.63 1.33
N LYS A 21 22.31 -17.87 1.84
CA LYS A 21 21.17 -18.77 1.82
C LYS A 21 20.05 -18.01 2.50
N GLN A 22 19.16 -17.41 1.72
CA GLN A 22 17.95 -16.81 2.24
C GLN A 22 17.26 -17.92 3.01
N GLY A 23 17.13 -17.75 4.34
CA GLY A 23 16.39 -18.67 5.17
C GLY A 23 14.97 -18.80 4.60
N ARG A 24 14.29 -19.92 4.92
CA ARG A 24 12.89 -20.10 4.49
C ARG A 24 12.09 -18.86 4.90
N PHE A 25 11.37 -18.26 3.94
CA PHE A 25 10.51 -17.12 4.22
C PHE A 25 9.45 -17.50 5.27
N SER A 26 9.20 -16.60 6.22
CA SER A 26 8.06 -16.63 7.13
C SER A 26 7.41 -15.24 7.17
N SER A 27 6.12 -15.21 7.05
CA SER A 27 5.30 -14.00 7.16
C SER A 27 5.13 -13.55 8.62
N GLY A 28 4.54 -12.36 8.83
CA GLY A 28 4.38 -11.82 10.18
C GLY A 28 3.52 -12.67 11.09
N GLU A 29 2.42 -13.26 10.58
CA GLU A 29 1.55 -14.15 11.36
C GLU A 29 2.25 -15.47 11.73
N GLU A 30 3.12 -16.01 10.86
CA GLU A 30 3.96 -17.18 11.21
C GLU A 30 4.97 -16.80 12.30
N THR A 31 5.55 -15.61 12.22
CA THR A 31 6.50 -15.08 13.22
C THR A 31 5.81 -14.74 14.55
N LEU A 32 4.56 -14.25 14.51
CA LEU A 32 3.74 -14.07 15.71
C LEU A 32 3.66 -15.37 16.53
N ILE A 33 3.38 -16.50 15.88
CA ILE A 33 3.24 -17.79 16.53
C ILE A 33 4.59 -18.38 16.97
N SER A 34 5.65 -18.19 16.18
CA SER A 34 6.96 -18.79 16.50
C SER A 34 7.75 -18.00 17.55
N ASP A 35 7.75 -16.66 17.46
CA ASP A 35 8.66 -15.81 18.22
C ASP A 35 7.96 -14.95 19.28
N LEU A 36 6.70 -14.55 19.06
CA LEU A 36 5.96 -13.65 19.93
C LEU A 36 4.82 -14.35 20.70
N LYS A 37 4.72 -15.67 20.60
CA LYS A 37 3.69 -16.46 21.29
C LYS A 37 3.56 -16.11 22.77
N TYR A 38 4.69 -15.88 23.45
CA TYR A 38 4.72 -15.55 24.87
C TYR A 38 4.00 -14.26 25.24
N ILE A 39 3.77 -13.36 24.28
CA ILE A 39 3.03 -12.10 24.50
C ILE A 39 1.51 -12.36 24.48
N ILE A 40 1.05 -13.32 23.66
CA ILE A 40 -0.38 -13.57 23.41
C ILE A 40 -0.92 -14.78 24.19
N GLU A 41 -0.06 -15.67 24.71
CA GLU A 41 -0.48 -16.86 25.43
C GLU A 41 -1.21 -16.51 26.73
N GLY A 42 -2.41 -17.07 26.90
CA GLY A 42 -3.28 -16.81 28.07
C GLY A 42 -3.90 -15.40 28.11
N LYS A 43 -3.78 -14.61 27.03
CA LYS A 43 -4.31 -13.25 26.92
C LYS A 43 -5.64 -13.22 26.17
N ASN A 44 -6.47 -12.24 26.50
CA ASN A 44 -7.64 -11.89 25.71
C ASN A 44 -7.22 -11.07 24.48
N LEU A 45 -7.47 -11.59 23.30
CA LEU A 45 -7.02 -10.99 22.04
C LEU A 45 -8.16 -10.28 21.32
N ALA A 46 -7.83 -9.14 20.70
CA ALA A 46 -8.60 -8.55 19.62
C ALA A 46 -7.77 -8.59 18.33
N LEU A 47 -8.42 -8.79 17.21
CA LEU A 47 -7.77 -8.85 15.89
C LEU A 47 -8.35 -7.79 14.97
N ILE A 48 -7.50 -6.93 14.41
CA ILE A 48 -7.86 -5.99 13.35
C ILE A 48 -7.43 -6.62 12.03
N THR A 49 -8.39 -7.00 11.19
CA THR A 49 -8.10 -7.81 10.01
C THR A 49 -9.16 -7.71 8.94
N ASN A 50 -8.83 -8.23 7.76
CA ASN A 50 -9.75 -8.49 6.66
C ASN A 50 -9.34 -9.76 5.91
N LYS A 51 -10.01 -10.09 4.82
CA LYS A 51 -9.76 -11.32 4.04
C LYS A 51 -8.34 -11.50 3.49
N THR A 52 -7.49 -10.46 3.53
CA THR A 52 -6.12 -10.51 3.01
C THR A 52 -5.11 -11.11 4.00
N ALA A 53 -5.50 -11.31 5.24
CA ALA A 53 -4.64 -11.79 6.31
C ALA A 53 -4.45 -13.31 6.23
N VAL A 54 -3.83 -13.78 5.17
CA VAL A 54 -3.55 -15.19 4.91
C VAL A 54 -2.05 -15.47 4.89
N ASP A 55 -1.68 -16.67 5.34
CA ASP A 55 -0.31 -17.18 5.22
C ASP A 55 0.01 -17.59 3.76
N ARG A 56 1.21 -18.09 3.52
CA ARG A 56 1.63 -18.60 2.20
C ARG A 56 0.75 -19.72 1.66
N GLY A 57 0.12 -20.50 2.54
CA GLY A 57 -0.78 -21.60 2.18
C GLY A 57 -2.21 -21.15 1.91
N GLY A 58 -2.52 -19.87 2.15
CA GLY A 58 -3.88 -19.32 2.05
C GLY A 58 -4.71 -19.47 3.32
N LYS A 59 -4.10 -19.90 4.45
CA LYS A 59 -4.78 -20.04 5.74
C LYS A 59 -4.91 -18.69 6.43
N HIS A 60 -6.12 -18.33 6.82
CA HIS A 60 -6.39 -17.04 7.44
C HIS A 60 -5.91 -16.98 8.89
N ILE A 61 -5.45 -15.81 9.36
CA ILE A 61 -4.96 -15.62 10.74
C ILE A 61 -5.99 -16.01 11.80
N ILE A 62 -7.29 -15.84 11.55
CA ILE A 62 -8.34 -16.28 12.48
C ILE A 62 -8.26 -17.80 12.72
N GLU A 63 -8.10 -18.58 11.64
CA GLU A 63 -7.94 -20.04 11.73
C GLU A 63 -6.65 -20.38 12.47
N ILE A 64 -5.55 -19.67 12.18
CA ILE A 64 -4.25 -19.87 12.85
C ILE A 64 -4.39 -19.65 14.36
N LEU A 65 -5.04 -18.56 14.78
CA LEU A 65 -5.23 -18.26 16.20
C LEU A 65 -6.16 -19.26 16.89
N THR A 66 -7.27 -19.65 16.26
CA THR A 66 -8.25 -20.57 16.85
C THR A 66 -7.72 -21.99 16.96
N GLU A 67 -7.04 -22.52 15.96
CA GLU A 67 -6.42 -23.85 16.00
C GLU A 67 -5.30 -23.97 17.05
N ASN A 68 -4.62 -22.86 17.34
CA ASN A 68 -3.62 -22.80 18.41
C ASN A 68 -4.24 -22.51 19.79
N ASN A 69 -5.58 -22.50 19.90
CA ASN A 69 -6.35 -22.27 21.13
C ASN A 69 -6.06 -20.91 21.79
N PHE A 70 -5.74 -19.87 21.02
CA PHE A 70 -5.65 -18.52 21.54
C PHE A 70 -7.05 -17.93 21.78
N ASN A 71 -7.18 -17.12 22.82
CA ASN A 71 -8.47 -16.59 23.25
C ASN A 71 -8.84 -15.33 22.46
N LEU A 72 -9.26 -15.48 21.20
CA LEU A 72 -9.73 -14.41 20.35
C LEU A 72 -11.15 -13.98 20.76
N LYS A 73 -11.29 -12.78 21.32
CA LYS A 73 -12.54 -12.25 21.86
C LYS A 73 -13.31 -11.38 20.89
N LYS A 74 -12.60 -10.61 20.05
CA LYS A 74 -13.22 -9.62 19.13
C LYS A 74 -12.42 -9.53 17.84
N ILE A 75 -13.14 -9.26 16.75
CA ILE A 75 -12.57 -8.93 15.45
C ILE A 75 -13.01 -7.54 15.07
N PHE A 76 -12.07 -6.71 14.70
CA PHE A 76 -12.31 -5.38 14.13
C PHE A 76 -11.99 -5.42 12.64
N THR A 77 -12.87 -4.85 11.83
CA THR A 77 -12.67 -4.86 10.37
C THR A 77 -12.52 -3.42 9.83
N PRO A 78 -11.52 -3.17 8.96
CA PRO A 78 -11.35 -1.87 8.29
C PRO A 78 -12.42 -1.66 7.22
N GLU A 79 -12.31 -0.57 6.46
CA GLU A 79 -13.04 -0.39 5.20
C GLU A 79 -12.88 -1.62 4.31
N HIS A 80 -13.94 -2.04 3.62
CA HIS A 80 -13.97 -3.29 2.83
C HIS A 80 -13.68 -4.56 3.63
N GLY A 81 -13.94 -4.53 4.95
CA GLY A 81 -13.87 -5.70 5.80
C GLY A 81 -14.96 -6.73 5.46
N PHE A 82 -14.89 -7.85 6.11
CA PHE A 82 -15.89 -8.91 6.01
C PHE A 82 -16.95 -8.79 7.13
N SER A 83 -18.12 -9.41 6.92
CA SER A 83 -19.14 -9.61 7.94
C SER A 83 -18.89 -10.88 8.76
N ALA A 84 -19.59 -11.03 9.88
CA ALA A 84 -19.57 -12.28 10.65
C ALA A 84 -19.96 -13.50 9.79
N ASP A 85 -20.96 -13.34 8.91
CA ASP A 85 -21.44 -14.42 8.02
C ASP A 85 -20.36 -14.88 7.03
N ASP A 86 -19.44 -14.02 6.65
CA ASP A 86 -18.34 -14.38 5.74
C ASP A 86 -17.30 -15.29 6.41
N ILE A 87 -17.17 -15.20 7.75
CA ILE A 87 -16.15 -15.95 8.53
C ILE A 87 -16.75 -17.25 9.09
N TYR A 88 -18.02 -17.20 9.58
CA TYR A 88 -18.57 -18.23 10.46
C TYR A 88 -19.57 -19.17 9.80
N LYS A 89 -19.56 -19.35 8.49
CA LYS A 89 -20.45 -20.33 7.84
C LYS A 89 -20.28 -21.71 8.51
N GLY A 90 -21.09 -21.97 9.55
CA GLY A 90 -21.20 -23.27 10.21
C GLY A 90 -20.32 -23.50 11.44
N SER A 91 -19.81 -22.47 12.12
CA SER A 91 -19.13 -22.63 13.42
C SER A 91 -20.05 -22.28 14.59
N ASP A 92 -19.93 -23.03 15.70
CA ASP A 92 -20.74 -22.85 16.93
C ASP A 92 -20.24 -21.69 17.82
N THR A 93 -19.18 -20.98 17.45
CA THR A 93 -18.60 -19.85 18.20
C THR A 93 -18.60 -18.58 17.38
N GLU A 94 -19.49 -17.66 17.71
CA GLU A 94 -19.55 -16.32 17.13
C GLU A 94 -18.65 -15.35 17.90
N ILE A 95 -17.48 -15.03 17.34
CA ILE A 95 -16.67 -13.91 17.84
C ILE A 95 -17.26 -12.61 17.27
N PRO A 96 -17.56 -11.60 18.10
CA PRO A 96 -18.10 -10.34 17.61
C PRO A 96 -17.22 -9.66 16.55
N VAL A 97 -17.82 -9.28 15.42
CA VAL A 97 -17.17 -8.53 14.34
C VAL A 97 -17.65 -7.08 14.34
N ILE A 98 -16.74 -6.14 14.55
CA ILE A 98 -17.02 -4.71 14.75
C ILE A 98 -16.36 -3.90 13.63
N PRO A 99 -17.13 -3.18 12.78
CA PRO A 99 -16.55 -2.38 11.71
C PRO A 99 -15.89 -1.10 12.25
N LEU A 100 -14.68 -0.80 11.74
CA LEU A 100 -13.94 0.45 11.97
C LEU A 100 -14.01 1.36 10.73
N TYR A 101 -15.19 1.47 10.14
CA TYR A 101 -15.44 2.33 8.98
C TYR A 101 -16.82 2.97 9.02
N GLY A 102 -16.93 4.18 8.52
CA GLY A 102 -18.17 4.94 8.47
C GLY A 102 -18.44 5.73 9.75
N LYS A 103 -19.26 5.20 10.64
CA LYS A 103 -19.59 5.87 11.92
C LYS A 103 -18.44 5.88 12.93
N LYS A 104 -17.51 4.95 12.81
CA LYS A 104 -16.41 4.70 13.73
C LYS A 104 -15.17 4.34 12.93
N ASN A 105 -14.08 5.08 13.08
CA ASN A 105 -12.83 4.86 12.35
C ASN A 105 -11.72 4.24 13.23
N SER A 106 -12.05 4.01 14.52
CA SER A 106 -11.21 3.35 15.51
C SER A 106 -12.09 2.80 16.63
N PHE A 107 -11.52 2.17 17.64
CA PHE A 107 -12.27 1.66 18.79
C PHE A 107 -12.28 2.64 19.96
N SER A 108 -13.33 2.57 20.80
CA SER A 108 -13.41 3.26 22.08
C SER A 108 -12.77 2.40 23.18
N ARG A 109 -12.51 2.99 24.35
CA ARG A 109 -12.04 2.26 25.54
C ARG A 109 -12.94 1.07 25.90
N ASN A 110 -14.25 1.24 25.81
CA ASN A 110 -15.22 0.17 26.13
C ASN A 110 -15.15 -1.00 25.13
N ASP A 111 -14.78 -0.73 23.87
CA ASP A 111 -14.65 -1.82 22.88
C ASP A 111 -13.50 -2.76 23.21
N VAL A 112 -12.49 -2.30 23.96
CA VAL A 112 -11.26 -3.03 24.27
C VAL A 112 -10.99 -3.18 25.77
N GLU A 113 -11.99 -2.93 26.62
CA GLU A 113 -11.85 -2.99 28.08
C GLU A 113 -11.38 -4.36 28.55
N ASP A 114 -11.98 -5.42 28.02
CA ASP A 114 -11.70 -6.84 28.30
C ASP A 114 -10.57 -7.44 27.44
N ILE A 115 -9.84 -6.64 26.67
CA ILE A 115 -8.76 -7.06 25.78
C ILE A 115 -7.39 -6.72 26.40
N ASP A 116 -6.47 -7.66 26.33
CA ASP A 116 -5.07 -7.49 26.75
C ASP A 116 -4.17 -7.08 25.59
N VAL A 117 -4.35 -7.74 24.42
CA VAL A 117 -3.51 -7.59 23.25
C VAL A 117 -4.35 -7.37 22.00
N ILE A 118 -3.97 -6.39 21.21
CA ILE A 118 -4.57 -6.08 19.90
C ILE A 118 -3.57 -6.49 18.83
N ILE A 119 -4.00 -7.32 17.89
CA ILE A 119 -3.20 -7.76 16.75
C ILE A 119 -3.72 -7.08 15.49
N TYR A 120 -2.84 -6.52 14.69
CA TYR A 120 -3.13 -5.95 13.37
C TYR A 120 -2.51 -6.84 12.30
N ASP A 121 -3.34 -7.33 11.38
CA ASP A 121 -2.91 -8.14 10.25
C ASP A 121 -3.76 -7.83 9.01
N ILE A 122 -3.22 -7.00 8.11
CA ILE A 122 -3.87 -6.54 6.88
C ILE A 122 -2.81 -6.28 5.81
N GLN A 123 -3.06 -6.69 4.55
CA GLN A 123 -2.19 -6.39 3.42
C GLN A 123 -2.33 -4.93 2.99
N GLU A 124 -1.21 -4.20 2.97
CA GLU A 124 -1.08 -2.82 2.51
C GLU A 124 -0.68 -2.71 1.03
N LEU A 125 -0.93 -1.53 0.43
CA LEU A 125 -0.55 -1.20 -0.94
C LEU A 125 0.61 -0.19 -1.06
N GLY A 126 1.15 0.28 0.06
CA GLY A 126 2.28 1.20 0.10
C GLY A 126 1.96 2.66 -0.26
N ALA A 127 0.68 3.06 -0.20
CA ALA A 127 0.22 4.40 -0.50
C ALA A 127 -0.59 5.00 0.66
N ARG A 128 -0.28 6.24 1.06
CA ARG A 128 -0.91 6.94 2.18
C ARG A 128 -2.44 6.98 2.07
N PHE A 129 -2.97 7.17 0.87
CA PHE A 129 -4.40 7.29 0.63
C PHE A 129 -5.14 5.94 0.63
N TYR A 130 -4.44 4.81 0.73
CA TYR A 130 -5.09 3.53 0.98
C TYR A 130 -5.45 3.44 2.47
N THR A 131 -6.73 3.39 2.79
CA THR A 131 -7.29 3.71 4.11
C THR A 131 -6.82 2.85 5.27
N TYR A 132 -6.19 1.70 4.99
CA TYR A 132 -5.68 0.80 6.02
C TYR A 132 -4.54 1.42 6.83
N THR A 133 -3.73 2.31 6.23
CA THR A 133 -2.71 3.07 6.97
C THR A 133 -3.35 4.01 8.00
N SER A 134 -4.50 4.60 7.66
CA SER A 134 -5.29 5.42 8.60
C SER A 134 -5.88 4.58 9.74
N THR A 135 -6.39 3.38 9.42
CA THR A 135 -6.87 2.42 10.44
C THR A 135 -5.73 2.01 11.37
N LEU A 136 -4.55 1.65 10.84
CA LEU A 136 -3.37 1.34 11.65
C LEU A 136 -3.05 2.48 12.62
N TYR A 137 -2.87 3.69 12.10
CA TYR A 137 -2.46 4.84 12.91
C TYR A 137 -3.45 5.17 14.03
N LEU A 138 -4.75 5.21 13.70
CA LEU A 138 -5.79 5.54 14.68
C LEU A 138 -5.89 4.47 15.76
N THR A 139 -5.89 3.20 15.39
CA THR A 139 -5.99 2.09 16.35
C THR A 139 -4.74 1.91 17.19
N MET A 140 -3.54 2.16 16.65
CA MET A 140 -2.31 2.21 17.42
C MET A 140 -2.33 3.33 18.47
N LYS A 141 -2.80 4.52 18.08
CA LYS A 141 -2.90 5.67 18.99
C LYS A 141 -3.87 5.39 20.13
N ASP A 142 -5.08 4.88 19.82
CA ASP A 142 -6.06 4.55 20.84
C ASP A 142 -5.59 3.41 21.75
N ALA A 143 -4.90 2.40 21.21
CA ALA A 143 -4.30 1.33 22.01
C ALA A 143 -3.26 1.88 23.00
N ALA A 144 -2.42 2.81 22.56
CA ALA A 144 -1.46 3.50 23.42
C ALA A 144 -2.14 4.31 24.53
N ASP A 145 -3.16 5.11 24.19
CA ASP A 145 -3.95 5.91 25.11
C ASP A 145 -4.71 5.04 26.15
N PHE A 146 -5.03 3.79 25.79
CA PHE A 146 -5.72 2.83 26.66
C PHE A 146 -4.78 1.86 27.38
N GLY A 147 -3.47 1.97 27.16
CA GLY A 147 -2.46 1.10 27.78
C GLY A 147 -2.51 -0.36 27.31
N LYS A 148 -2.92 -0.60 26.06
CA LYS A 148 -3.03 -1.94 25.48
C LYS A 148 -1.77 -2.31 24.72
N THR A 149 -1.38 -3.58 24.79
CA THR A 149 -0.33 -4.14 23.92
C THR A 149 -0.83 -4.20 22.48
N TYR A 150 -0.01 -3.76 21.53
CA TYR A 150 -0.34 -3.76 20.12
C TYR A 150 0.72 -4.53 19.32
N ILE A 151 0.31 -5.48 18.50
CA ILE A 151 1.21 -6.28 17.66
C ILE A 151 0.82 -6.08 16.20
N VAL A 152 1.80 -5.75 15.36
CA VAL A 152 1.62 -5.69 13.90
C VAL A 152 2.29 -6.92 13.29
N CYS A 153 1.51 -7.73 12.59
CA CYS A 153 2.03 -8.79 11.73
C CYS A 153 2.50 -8.15 10.42
N ASP A 154 3.80 -8.17 10.18
CA ASP A 154 4.35 -7.55 8.97
C ASP A 154 4.11 -8.42 7.73
N ARG A 155 3.97 -7.77 6.55
CA ARG A 155 3.58 -8.42 5.31
C ARG A 155 4.45 -7.99 4.14
N PRO A 156 4.64 -8.89 3.14
CA PRO A 156 5.37 -8.54 1.92
C PRO A 156 4.72 -7.35 1.22
N SER A 157 5.54 -6.37 0.85
CA SER A 157 5.07 -5.21 0.12
C SER A 157 4.77 -5.55 -1.34
N VAL A 158 3.69 -4.96 -1.86
CA VAL A 158 3.39 -4.95 -3.31
C VAL A 158 4.01 -3.75 -4.01
N ALA A 159 4.48 -2.75 -3.24
CA ALA A 159 5.10 -1.52 -3.73
C ALA A 159 6.63 -1.61 -3.73
N ASN A 160 7.27 -0.67 -4.42
CA ASN A 160 8.72 -0.48 -4.38
C ASN A 160 9.15 0.05 -3.01
N LEU A 161 9.79 -0.77 -2.20
CA LEU A 161 10.30 -0.38 -0.88
C LEU A 161 11.53 0.55 -0.94
N ASN A 162 12.21 0.63 -2.08
CA ASN A 162 13.36 1.52 -2.28
C ASN A 162 12.96 2.91 -2.80
N TYR A 163 11.65 3.21 -2.85
CA TYR A 163 11.13 4.47 -3.34
C TYR A 163 10.14 5.08 -2.34
N ALA A 164 10.38 6.32 -1.96
CA ALA A 164 9.41 7.20 -1.34
C ALA A 164 9.15 8.38 -2.28
N GLY A 165 7.92 8.87 -2.37
CA GLY A 165 7.57 9.93 -3.32
C GLY A 165 6.27 10.65 -3.00
N GLY A 166 6.17 11.87 -3.49
CA GLY A 166 5.02 12.74 -3.28
C GLY A 166 5.18 13.67 -2.09
N PHE A 167 4.22 14.56 -1.92
CA PHE A 167 4.22 15.55 -0.85
C PHE A 167 3.90 14.93 0.50
N LEU A 168 4.49 15.45 1.57
CA LEU A 168 4.05 15.16 2.93
C LEU A 168 2.61 15.65 3.15
N LEU A 169 1.92 15.01 4.08
CA LEU A 169 0.60 15.45 4.49
C LEU A 169 0.70 16.79 5.23
N ASP A 170 0.07 17.83 4.69
CA ASP A 170 -0.26 19.05 5.43
C ASP A 170 -1.54 18.79 6.24
N GLU A 171 -1.49 19.03 7.55
CA GLU A 171 -2.55 18.68 8.50
C GLU A 171 -3.93 19.23 8.11
N LYS A 172 -4.00 20.39 7.44
CA LYS A 172 -5.26 20.99 6.94
C LYS A 172 -5.97 20.13 5.88
N PHE A 173 -5.24 19.21 5.21
CA PHE A 173 -5.80 18.24 4.26
C PHE A 173 -6.00 16.86 4.88
N SER A 174 -5.78 16.72 6.19
CA SER A 174 -5.99 15.47 6.90
C SER A 174 -7.42 14.96 6.71
N SER A 175 -7.55 13.70 6.34
CA SER A 175 -8.82 13.04 6.08
C SER A 175 -8.65 11.53 6.27
N PHE A 176 -9.69 10.73 6.08
CA PHE A 176 -9.54 9.27 6.18
C PHE A 176 -8.64 8.67 5.09
N VAL A 177 -8.52 9.33 3.93
CA VAL A 177 -7.56 8.98 2.87
C VAL A 177 -6.17 9.62 3.07
N GLY A 178 -5.87 10.17 4.25
CA GLY A 178 -4.57 10.79 4.56
C GLY A 178 -4.51 11.22 6.02
N ARG A 179 -4.15 10.30 6.92
CA ARG A 179 -3.99 10.55 8.36
C ARG A 179 -2.55 10.52 8.81
N ILE A 180 -1.69 9.80 8.09
CA ILE A 180 -0.31 9.59 8.51
C ILE A 180 0.61 10.67 7.93
N PRO A 181 1.58 11.16 8.71
CA PRO A 181 2.52 12.21 8.31
C PRO A 181 3.65 11.63 7.45
N THR A 182 3.30 11.11 6.29
CA THR A 182 4.22 10.49 5.33
C THR A 182 4.06 11.12 3.95
N PRO A 183 5.02 10.93 3.02
CA PRO A 183 4.78 11.13 1.60
C PRO A 183 3.64 10.25 1.09
N VAL A 184 3.16 10.52 -0.12
CA VAL A 184 2.10 9.72 -0.76
C VAL A 184 2.50 8.25 -0.86
N VAL A 185 3.71 7.98 -1.33
CA VAL A 185 4.32 6.64 -1.34
C VAL A 185 5.45 6.66 -0.33
N PHE A 186 5.41 5.77 0.65
CA PHE A 186 6.30 5.87 1.80
C PHE A 186 7.45 4.85 1.82
N GLY A 187 7.45 3.85 0.93
CA GLY A 187 8.57 2.90 0.78
C GLY A 187 8.87 2.07 2.04
N LEU A 188 7.88 1.77 2.85
CA LEU A 188 7.98 0.96 4.07
C LEU A 188 7.01 -0.22 4.01
N THR A 189 7.37 -1.33 4.67
CA THR A 189 6.38 -2.37 5.01
C THR A 189 5.43 -1.84 6.08
N ILE A 190 4.32 -2.55 6.33
CA ILE A 190 3.36 -2.12 7.36
C ILE A 190 3.97 -2.17 8.76
N GLY A 191 4.87 -3.12 9.03
CA GLY A 191 5.61 -3.21 10.29
C GLY A 191 6.64 -2.08 10.44
N GLU A 192 7.39 -1.73 9.39
CA GLU A 192 8.29 -0.58 9.37
C GLU A 192 7.52 0.73 9.55
N LEU A 193 6.37 0.88 8.90
CA LEU A 193 5.49 2.03 9.07
C LEU A 193 4.99 2.15 10.51
N ALA A 194 4.57 1.05 11.13
CA ALA A 194 4.14 1.04 12.53
C ALA A 194 5.27 1.48 13.47
N ASN A 195 6.48 0.96 13.28
CA ASN A 195 7.66 1.38 14.04
C ASN A 195 7.96 2.87 13.87
N PHE A 196 7.90 3.39 12.63
CA PHE A 196 8.09 4.81 12.33
C PHE A 196 7.04 5.68 13.03
N LEU A 197 5.76 5.34 12.88
CA LEU A 197 4.65 6.09 13.49
C LEU A 197 4.76 6.06 15.02
N ASN A 198 5.11 4.91 15.59
CA ASN A 198 5.32 4.81 17.03
C ASN A 198 6.53 5.62 17.49
N GLY A 199 7.68 5.47 16.83
CA GLY A 199 8.92 6.10 17.22
C GLY A 199 8.89 7.64 17.10
N GLU A 200 8.19 8.20 16.12
CA GLU A 200 8.16 9.64 15.89
C GLU A 200 6.93 10.33 16.52
N TYR A 201 5.77 9.66 16.58
CA TYR A 201 4.49 10.34 16.91
C TYR A 201 3.74 9.77 18.12
N ILE A 202 3.66 8.43 18.30
CA ILE A 202 2.82 7.82 19.33
C ILE A 202 3.56 7.61 20.65
N LYS A 203 4.82 7.11 20.58
CA LYS A 203 5.72 6.90 21.73
C LYS A 203 5.21 5.82 22.72
N SER A 204 4.47 4.81 22.26
CA SER A 204 4.07 3.69 23.11
C SER A 204 5.23 2.71 23.35
N SER A 205 5.39 2.26 24.58
CA SER A 205 6.29 1.14 24.92
C SER A 205 5.68 -0.25 24.66
N GLN A 206 4.42 -0.31 24.22
CA GLN A 206 3.64 -1.54 24.10
C GLN A 206 3.46 -1.98 22.64
N LEU A 207 4.22 -1.42 21.69
CA LEU A 207 4.22 -1.86 20.29
C LEU A 207 5.24 -2.98 20.08
N PHE A 208 4.79 -4.03 19.42
CA PHE A 208 5.62 -5.12 18.91
C PHE A 208 5.35 -5.31 17.41
N VAL A 209 6.38 -5.67 16.66
CA VAL A 209 6.24 -6.04 15.24
C VAL A 209 6.69 -7.48 15.08
N ALA A 210 5.79 -8.33 14.61
CA ALA A 210 6.10 -9.68 14.16
C ALA A 210 6.72 -9.57 12.76
N ALA A 211 8.04 -9.36 12.72
CA ALA A 211 8.78 -9.13 11.49
C ALA A 211 8.85 -10.41 10.63
N MET A 212 8.88 -10.26 9.31
CA MET A 212 9.08 -11.35 8.38
C MET A 212 10.51 -11.92 8.48
N LYS A 213 10.68 -13.20 8.22
CA LYS A 213 12.00 -13.85 8.11
C LYS A 213 12.30 -14.18 6.65
N GLY A 214 13.57 -14.10 6.26
CA GLY A 214 13.98 -14.39 4.88
C GLY A 214 13.41 -13.44 3.83
N TYR A 215 13.02 -12.24 4.24
CA TYR A 215 12.51 -11.15 3.40
C TYR A 215 13.58 -10.07 3.25
N GLY A 216 13.51 -9.31 2.17
CA GLY A 216 14.38 -8.16 1.93
C GLY A 216 13.70 -7.16 0.99
N ARG A 217 14.20 -5.92 0.94
CA ARG A 217 13.56 -4.81 0.21
C ARG A 217 13.35 -5.05 -1.29
N ASN A 218 14.15 -5.93 -1.89
CA ASN A 218 14.03 -6.31 -3.31
C ASN A 218 13.22 -7.60 -3.54
N THR A 219 12.73 -8.25 -2.47
CA THR A 219 11.90 -9.45 -2.57
C THR A 219 10.53 -9.07 -3.12
N LYS A 220 10.13 -9.68 -4.23
CA LYS A 220 8.81 -9.43 -4.82
C LYS A 220 7.75 -10.21 -4.06
N TYR A 221 6.53 -9.67 -4.02
CA TYR A 221 5.38 -10.31 -3.39
C TYR A 221 5.16 -11.75 -3.89
N GLU A 222 5.20 -11.95 -5.21
CA GLU A 222 5.00 -13.24 -5.86
C GLU A 222 6.12 -14.27 -5.62
N ASP A 223 7.28 -13.85 -5.15
CA ASP A 223 8.38 -14.77 -4.79
C ASP A 223 8.11 -15.46 -3.45
N VAL A 224 7.27 -14.88 -2.60
CA VAL A 224 7.05 -15.31 -1.21
C VAL A 224 5.60 -15.66 -0.89
N MET A 225 4.61 -15.18 -1.65
CA MET A 225 3.19 -15.47 -1.47
C MET A 225 2.65 -16.26 -2.66
N SER A 226 1.80 -17.26 -2.40
CA SER A 226 1.29 -18.17 -3.43
C SER A 226 0.12 -17.63 -4.25
N GLY A 227 -0.47 -16.51 -3.84
CA GLY A 227 -1.64 -15.93 -4.51
C GLY A 227 -1.94 -14.50 -4.07
N TRP A 228 -2.91 -13.89 -4.73
CA TRP A 228 -3.42 -12.57 -4.41
C TRP A 228 -4.83 -12.66 -3.84
N VAL A 229 -5.06 -12.04 -2.70
CA VAL A 229 -6.40 -11.86 -2.12
C VAL A 229 -6.79 -10.39 -2.27
N ASN A 230 -7.91 -10.12 -2.93
CA ASN A 230 -8.36 -8.77 -3.22
C ASN A 230 -8.70 -8.00 -1.93
N PRO A 231 -7.96 -6.91 -1.58
CA PRO A 231 -8.23 -6.18 -0.35
C PRO A 231 -9.50 -5.32 -0.43
N SER A 232 -9.92 -4.95 -1.63
CA SER A 232 -11.13 -4.15 -1.87
C SER A 232 -11.80 -4.54 -3.19
N PRO A 233 -13.06 -4.13 -3.42
CA PRO A 233 -13.79 -4.46 -4.66
C PRO A 233 -13.15 -3.94 -5.95
N SER A 234 -12.24 -2.96 -5.87
CA SER A 234 -11.57 -2.38 -7.04
C SER A 234 -10.09 -2.74 -7.15
N ILE A 235 -9.54 -3.58 -6.27
CA ILE A 235 -8.15 -4.06 -6.35
C ILE A 235 -8.20 -5.57 -6.65
N LEU A 236 -8.49 -5.88 -7.92
CA LEU A 236 -8.82 -7.24 -8.34
C LEU A 236 -7.60 -8.13 -8.66
N SER A 237 -6.40 -7.55 -8.68
CA SER A 237 -5.18 -8.27 -9.00
C SER A 237 -3.95 -7.60 -8.39
N LEU A 238 -2.84 -8.33 -8.32
CA LEU A 238 -1.54 -7.77 -7.95
C LEU A 238 -1.12 -6.62 -8.89
N ALA A 239 -1.46 -6.71 -10.18
CA ALA A 239 -1.22 -5.62 -11.13
C ALA A 239 -2.02 -4.36 -10.78
N SER A 240 -3.31 -4.50 -10.44
CA SER A 240 -4.13 -3.40 -9.91
C SER A 240 -3.51 -2.78 -8.65
N ALA A 241 -3.06 -3.61 -7.71
CA ALA A 241 -2.44 -3.17 -6.47
C ALA A 241 -1.16 -2.35 -6.71
N ARG A 242 -0.30 -2.80 -7.63
CA ARG A 242 0.94 -2.10 -8.00
C ARG A 242 0.69 -0.78 -8.70
N ASN A 243 -0.32 -0.74 -9.56
CA ASN A 243 -0.66 0.45 -10.31
C ASN A 243 -1.42 1.49 -9.47
N TYR A 244 -2.12 1.04 -8.42
CA TYR A 244 -2.99 1.88 -7.60
C TYR A 244 -2.31 3.16 -7.08
N PRO A 245 -1.06 3.14 -6.54
CA PRO A 245 -0.40 4.35 -6.07
C PRO A 245 -0.18 5.41 -7.17
N ALA A 246 -0.10 4.98 -8.44
CA ALA A 246 0.03 5.91 -9.57
C ALA A 246 -1.32 6.40 -10.10
N LEU A 247 -2.32 5.52 -10.24
CA LEU A 247 -3.57 5.83 -10.91
C LEU A 247 -4.67 6.37 -9.99
N CYS A 248 -4.55 6.21 -8.67
CA CYS A 248 -5.54 6.70 -7.70
C CYS A 248 -5.74 8.23 -7.77
N PHE A 249 -4.74 9.01 -8.16
CA PHE A 249 -4.89 10.45 -8.35
C PHE A 249 -5.96 10.84 -9.38
N LEU A 250 -6.25 9.94 -10.32
CA LEU A 250 -7.31 10.14 -11.31
C LEU A 250 -8.70 10.20 -10.67
N GLU A 251 -8.89 9.68 -9.46
CA GLU A 251 -10.15 9.84 -8.71
C GLU A 251 -10.47 11.31 -8.43
N GLY A 252 -9.46 12.16 -8.31
CA GLY A 252 -9.59 13.61 -8.17
C GLY A 252 -9.77 14.38 -9.48
N THR A 253 -10.11 13.68 -10.59
CA THR A 253 -10.27 14.25 -11.93
C THR A 253 -11.55 13.72 -12.61
N ASN A 254 -11.82 14.19 -13.81
CA ASN A 254 -12.86 13.65 -14.69
C ASN A 254 -12.38 12.50 -15.60
N ILE A 255 -11.22 11.91 -15.32
CA ILE A 255 -10.70 10.73 -16.02
C ILE A 255 -11.09 9.47 -15.26
N SER A 256 -11.56 8.45 -15.97
CA SER A 256 -11.82 7.13 -15.38
C SER A 256 -10.49 6.42 -15.07
N GLU A 257 -10.39 5.87 -13.88
CA GLU A 257 -9.29 5.02 -13.42
C GLU A 257 -9.57 3.51 -13.64
N GLY A 258 -10.50 3.22 -14.55
CA GLY A 258 -10.86 1.84 -14.95
C GLY A 258 -11.80 1.12 -14.00
N ARG A 259 -12.30 1.74 -12.92
CA ARG A 259 -13.37 1.15 -12.11
C ARG A 259 -14.60 0.85 -12.96
N GLY A 260 -15.33 -0.21 -12.61
CA GLY A 260 -16.43 -0.71 -13.43
C GLY A 260 -15.99 -1.54 -14.63
N THR A 261 -14.71 -1.88 -14.73
CA THR A 261 -14.17 -2.86 -15.69
C THR A 261 -13.58 -4.06 -14.97
N ASP A 262 -13.10 -5.07 -15.70
CA ASP A 262 -12.34 -6.19 -15.14
C ASP A 262 -10.88 -5.83 -14.82
N THR A 263 -10.45 -4.59 -15.14
CA THR A 263 -9.09 -4.10 -15.01
C THR A 263 -9.03 -2.70 -14.34
N PRO A 264 -9.65 -2.53 -13.15
CA PRO A 264 -9.58 -1.27 -12.42
C PRO A 264 -8.14 -0.97 -12.03
N PHE A 265 -7.73 0.30 -12.12
CA PHE A 265 -6.36 0.77 -11.90
C PHE A 265 -5.30 0.08 -12.81
N ILE A 266 -5.74 -0.49 -13.94
CA ILE A 266 -4.87 -0.98 -14.99
C ILE A 266 -5.11 -0.19 -16.28
N VAL A 267 -6.37 0.15 -16.58
CA VAL A 267 -6.75 1.02 -17.68
C VAL A 267 -7.21 2.37 -17.15
N PHE A 268 -6.97 3.43 -17.90
CA PHE A 268 -7.46 4.76 -17.57
C PHE A 268 -7.73 5.57 -18.83
N GLY A 269 -8.69 6.50 -18.76
CA GLY A 269 -9.07 7.31 -19.91
C GLY A 269 -10.45 7.93 -19.77
N ALA A 270 -10.93 8.51 -20.89
CA ALA A 270 -12.25 9.13 -20.98
C ALA A 270 -12.74 9.12 -22.44
N PRO A 271 -14.04 9.44 -22.70
CA PRO A 271 -14.56 9.49 -24.07
C PRO A 271 -13.85 10.51 -24.98
N PHE A 272 -13.27 11.55 -24.40
CA PHE A 272 -12.61 12.66 -25.08
C PHE A 272 -11.07 12.54 -25.15
N VAL A 273 -10.49 11.45 -24.67
CA VAL A 273 -9.04 11.24 -24.70
C VAL A 273 -8.61 10.70 -26.07
N ASP A 274 -7.60 11.30 -26.67
CA ASP A 274 -6.85 10.75 -27.79
C ASP A 274 -5.69 9.90 -27.25
N SER A 275 -5.85 8.57 -27.33
CA SER A 275 -4.88 7.61 -26.78
C SER A 275 -3.49 7.77 -27.36
N LYS A 276 -3.39 8.02 -28.68
CA LYS A 276 -2.13 8.17 -29.40
C LYS A 276 -1.37 9.44 -28.95
N SER A 277 -2.08 10.56 -28.88
CA SER A 277 -1.51 11.83 -28.39
C SER A 277 -1.06 11.72 -26.95
N LEU A 278 -1.87 11.06 -26.09
CA LEU A 278 -1.53 10.83 -24.69
C LEU A 278 -0.29 9.95 -24.53
N LEU A 279 -0.19 8.85 -25.28
CA LEU A 279 0.96 7.95 -25.27
C LEU A 279 2.23 8.69 -25.72
N GLY A 280 2.15 9.42 -26.84
CA GLY A 280 3.29 10.16 -27.36
C GLY A 280 3.75 11.32 -26.46
N GLU A 281 2.89 11.84 -25.59
CA GLU A 281 3.30 12.81 -24.56
C GLU A 281 3.96 12.13 -23.39
N LEU A 282 3.44 10.97 -22.92
CA LEU A 282 4.02 10.19 -21.84
C LEU A 282 5.42 9.65 -22.15
N ASP A 283 5.66 9.23 -23.39
CA ASP A 283 6.97 8.72 -23.83
C ASP A 283 8.10 9.71 -23.63
N LYS A 284 7.80 11.03 -23.62
CA LYS A 284 8.80 12.10 -23.43
C LYS A 284 9.40 12.14 -22.05
N PHE A 285 8.74 11.57 -21.03
CA PHE A 285 9.22 11.58 -19.65
C PHE A 285 10.25 10.49 -19.35
N GLY A 286 10.46 9.52 -20.25
CA GLY A 286 11.44 8.46 -20.04
C GLY A 286 11.20 7.62 -18.78
N LEU A 287 9.93 7.33 -18.47
CA LEU A 287 9.52 6.60 -17.27
C LEU A 287 10.10 5.19 -17.28
N THR A 288 10.63 4.75 -16.12
CA THR A 288 11.23 3.43 -15.97
C THR A 288 10.35 2.48 -15.16
N GLY A 289 10.46 1.17 -15.42
CA GLY A 289 9.72 0.14 -14.70
C GLY A 289 8.23 0.08 -15.04
N VAL A 290 7.79 0.79 -16.07
CA VAL A 290 6.40 0.85 -16.51
C VAL A 290 6.31 0.97 -18.04
N GLU A 291 5.27 0.38 -18.62
CA GLU A 291 4.92 0.46 -20.04
C GLU A 291 3.47 0.88 -20.19
N PHE A 292 3.18 1.64 -21.27
CA PHE A 292 1.83 2.05 -21.63
C PHE A 292 1.48 1.54 -23.03
N THR A 293 0.22 1.14 -23.20
CA THR A 293 -0.32 0.77 -24.52
C THR A 293 -1.71 1.38 -24.69
N GLU A 294 -2.02 1.76 -25.92
CA GLU A 294 -3.36 2.27 -26.24
C GLU A 294 -4.43 1.23 -25.93
N THR A 295 -5.57 1.68 -25.42
CA THR A 295 -6.71 0.81 -25.09
C THR A 295 -8.03 1.56 -25.19
N GLU A 296 -9.12 0.78 -25.26
CA GLU A 296 -10.48 1.28 -25.11
C GLU A 296 -11.22 0.38 -24.11
N PHE A 297 -12.17 0.94 -23.35
CA PHE A 297 -12.96 0.22 -22.36
C PHE A 297 -14.31 0.90 -22.12
N VAL A 298 -15.23 0.16 -21.51
CA VAL A 298 -16.54 0.66 -21.10
C VAL A 298 -16.74 0.38 -19.62
N PRO A 299 -16.77 1.39 -18.75
CA PRO A 299 -17.12 1.21 -17.34
C PRO A 299 -18.59 0.83 -17.17
N LEU A 300 -18.89 -0.16 -16.31
CA LEU A 300 -20.25 -0.64 -16.04
C LEU A 300 -20.53 -0.63 -14.53
N GLN A 301 -21.61 0.04 -14.11
CA GLN A 301 -21.97 0.18 -12.69
C GLN A 301 -22.28 -1.19 -12.04
N GLU A 302 -22.80 -2.15 -12.79
CA GLU A 302 -23.10 -3.49 -12.31
C GLU A 302 -21.88 -4.27 -11.79
N LYS A 303 -20.67 -3.87 -12.19
CA LYS A 303 -19.39 -4.44 -11.72
C LYS A 303 -18.89 -3.83 -10.40
N LEU A 304 -19.63 -2.89 -9.83
CA LEU A 304 -19.23 -2.17 -8.60
C LEU A 304 -20.37 -2.20 -7.58
N PRO A 305 -20.04 -2.06 -6.28
CA PRO A 305 -21.04 -1.78 -5.27
C PRO A 305 -21.87 -0.54 -5.63
N SER A 306 -23.18 -0.58 -5.38
CA SER A 306 -24.15 0.47 -5.77
C SER A 306 -23.83 1.86 -5.19
N TYR A 307 -23.12 1.90 -4.07
CA TYR A 307 -22.70 3.16 -3.42
C TYR A 307 -21.44 3.80 -4.06
N THR A 308 -20.78 3.12 -5.01
CA THR A 308 -19.58 3.65 -5.67
C THR A 308 -20.00 4.48 -6.87
N ALA A 309 -19.67 5.78 -6.86
CA ALA A 309 -19.87 6.64 -8.01
C ALA A 309 -18.94 6.22 -9.17
N LEU A 310 -19.52 5.98 -10.33
CA LEU A 310 -18.79 5.55 -11.53
C LEU A 310 -18.76 6.67 -12.57
N LYS A 311 -17.58 6.95 -13.09
CA LYS A 311 -17.40 7.85 -14.24
C LYS A 311 -17.72 7.09 -15.52
N PHE A 312 -18.44 7.75 -16.45
CA PHE A 312 -18.74 7.24 -17.79
C PHE A 312 -19.43 5.87 -17.85
N ASN A 313 -20.37 5.63 -16.94
CA ASN A 313 -21.16 4.38 -16.95
C ASN A 313 -21.80 4.10 -18.32
N GLY A 314 -21.49 2.95 -18.93
CA GLY A 314 -21.99 2.55 -20.26
C GLY A 314 -21.43 3.33 -21.44
N VAL A 315 -20.48 4.23 -21.21
CA VAL A 315 -19.88 5.05 -22.26
C VAL A 315 -18.48 4.55 -22.61
N LYS A 316 -18.20 4.42 -23.90
CA LYS A 316 -16.89 4.00 -24.38
C LYS A 316 -15.85 5.10 -24.07
N CYS A 317 -14.77 4.69 -23.39
CA CYS A 317 -13.62 5.50 -23.08
C CYS A 317 -12.42 5.04 -23.92
N PHE A 318 -11.58 6.01 -24.29
CA PHE A 318 -10.30 5.80 -24.93
C PHE A 318 -9.20 6.23 -23.95
N GLY A 319 -8.05 5.60 -24.02
CA GLY A 319 -6.97 5.90 -23.10
C GLY A 319 -5.83 4.89 -23.13
N LEU A 320 -5.21 4.65 -22.00
CA LEU A 320 -4.04 3.78 -21.91
C LEU A 320 -4.24 2.66 -20.90
N LYS A 321 -3.59 1.54 -21.18
CA LYS A 321 -3.34 0.44 -20.26
C LYS A 321 -1.93 0.60 -19.71
N MET A 322 -1.79 0.59 -18.39
CA MET A 322 -0.51 0.65 -17.67
C MET A 322 -0.09 -0.73 -17.17
N LYS A 323 1.17 -1.07 -17.37
CA LYS A 323 1.79 -2.31 -16.90
C LYS A 323 3.10 -2.00 -16.18
N VAL A 324 3.20 -2.31 -14.90
CA VAL A 324 4.48 -2.31 -14.19
C VAL A 324 5.31 -3.49 -14.69
N THR A 325 6.48 -3.20 -15.26
CA THR A 325 7.40 -4.19 -15.84
C THR A 325 8.55 -4.52 -14.90
N ASP A 326 8.94 -3.56 -14.05
CA ASP A 326 9.94 -3.76 -13.01
C ASP A 326 9.58 -2.94 -11.77
N ILE A 327 9.13 -3.64 -10.72
CA ILE A 327 8.70 -3.00 -9.48
C ILE A 327 9.81 -2.23 -8.78
N ASN A 328 11.07 -2.68 -8.88
CA ASN A 328 12.20 -2.04 -8.22
C ASN A 328 12.62 -0.72 -8.89
N ASN A 329 12.28 -0.53 -10.16
CA ASN A 329 12.50 0.71 -10.90
C ASN A 329 11.22 1.56 -11.07
N PHE A 330 10.07 1.05 -10.65
CA PHE A 330 8.79 1.75 -10.74
C PHE A 330 8.67 2.83 -9.67
N LYS A 331 8.39 4.06 -10.10
CA LYS A 331 8.22 5.25 -9.26
C LYS A 331 6.81 5.80 -9.40
N PRO A 332 5.83 5.30 -8.63
CA PRO A 332 4.42 5.58 -8.87
C PRO A 332 4.03 7.05 -8.80
N PHE A 333 4.61 7.86 -7.91
CA PHE A 333 4.31 9.29 -7.85
C PHE A 333 4.83 10.04 -9.08
N ASP A 334 6.04 9.71 -9.55
CA ASP A 334 6.62 10.30 -10.76
C ASP A 334 5.71 9.98 -11.96
N VAL A 335 5.24 8.74 -12.07
CA VAL A 335 4.29 8.31 -13.10
C VAL A 335 2.96 9.07 -13.00
N SER A 336 2.43 9.28 -11.77
CA SER A 336 1.21 10.07 -11.58
C SER A 336 1.34 11.50 -12.12
N VAL A 337 2.45 12.17 -11.80
CA VAL A 337 2.72 13.55 -12.27
C VAL A 337 2.79 13.59 -13.80
N ALA A 338 3.50 12.63 -14.40
CA ALA A 338 3.60 12.55 -15.87
C ALA A 338 2.23 12.34 -16.52
N ILE A 339 1.39 11.43 -15.97
CA ILE A 339 0.02 11.18 -16.47
C ILE A 339 -0.83 12.46 -16.37
N LEU A 340 -0.84 13.14 -15.22
CA LEU A 340 -1.63 14.34 -15.01
C LEU A 340 -1.22 15.49 -15.94
N LEU A 341 0.08 15.71 -16.13
CA LEU A 341 0.61 16.70 -17.05
C LEU A 341 0.26 16.37 -18.51
N SER A 342 0.41 15.11 -18.91
CA SER A 342 0.07 14.64 -20.26
C SER A 342 -1.42 14.81 -20.55
N LEU A 343 -2.30 14.42 -19.63
CA LEU A 343 -3.75 14.58 -19.74
C LEU A 343 -4.13 16.06 -19.86
N LYS A 344 -3.56 16.92 -19.02
CA LYS A 344 -3.82 18.36 -19.07
C LYS A 344 -3.42 18.96 -20.43
N LYS A 345 -2.36 18.44 -21.04
CA LYS A 345 -1.85 18.94 -22.34
C LYS A 345 -2.62 18.39 -23.54
N THR A 346 -3.01 17.10 -23.50
CA THR A 346 -3.56 16.39 -24.66
C THR A 346 -5.08 16.26 -24.65
N ALA A 347 -5.74 16.47 -23.51
CA ALA A 347 -7.19 16.37 -23.37
C ALA A 347 -7.77 17.72 -22.93
N PRO A 348 -8.29 18.55 -23.84
CA PRO A 348 -8.82 19.88 -23.52
C PRO A 348 -9.95 19.88 -22.49
N GLU A 349 -10.73 18.82 -22.43
CA GLU A 349 -11.82 18.62 -21.45
C GLU A 349 -11.34 18.12 -20.09
N PHE A 350 -10.03 17.86 -19.91
CA PHE A 350 -9.49 17.48 -18.62
C PHE A 350 -9.83 18.49 -17.53
N ALA A 351 -10.38 18.01 -16.43
CA ALA A 351 -10.77 18.85 -15.30
C ALA A 351 -10.53 18.12 -13.96
N TRP A 352 -10.18 18.90 -12.96
CA TRP A 352 -10.21 18.45 -11.57
C TRP A 352 -11.67 18.25 -11.12
N ASP A 353 -11.88 17.31 -10.20
CA ASP A 353 -13.18 17.17 -9.59
C ASP A 353 -13.59 18.44 -8.81
N LYS A 354 -14.89 18.72 -8.73
CA LYS A 354 -15.40 19.94 -8.09
C LYS A 354 -15.07 20.03 -6.59
N GLY A 355 -14.97 18.88 -5.93
CA GLY A 355 -14.61 18.76 -4.51
C GLY A 355 -13.13 18.92 -4.22
N LYS A 356 -12.30 19.02 -5.25
CA LYS A 356 -10.82 19.04 -5.14
C LYS A 356 -10.29 17.84 -4.35
N PHE A 357 -10.83 16.66 -4.63
CA PHE A 357 -10.42 15.43 -3.95
C PHE A 357 -8.94 15.12 -4.16
N ILE A 358 -8.40 15.58 -5.30
CA ILE A 358 -6.96 15.53 -5.60
C ILE A 358 -6.09 16.11 -4.45
N ASP A 359 -6.55 17.19 -3.79
CA ASP A 359 -5.79 17.83 -2.71
C ASP A 359 -5.73 16.94 -1.46
N LYS A 360 -6.79 16.15 -1.19
CA LYS A 360 -6.80 15.15 -0.12
C LYS A 360 -5.89 13.97 -0.43
N LEU A 361 -5.88 13.50 -1.68
CA LEU A 361 -5.00 12.41 -2.13
C LEU A 361 -3.53 12.84 -2.07
N ALA A 362 -3.22 14.02 -2.58
CA ALA A 362 -1.87 14.58 -2.52
C ALA A 362 -1.45 14.97 -1.08
N GLY A 363 -2.43 15.20 -0.18
CA GLY A 363 -2.18 15.73 1.15
C GLY A 363 -1.79 17.21 1.17
N THR A 364 -1.97 17.90 0.04
CA THR A 364 -1.68 19.32 -0.17
C THR A 364 -2.37 19.80 -1.44
N ASP A 365 -2.61 21.10 -1.56
CA ASP A 365 -3.07 21.70 -2.81
C ASP A 365 -1.93 22.07 -3.79
N LEU A 366 -0.69 21.86 -3.38
CA LEU A 366 0.48 22.23 -4.19
C LEU A 366 0.53 21.48 -5.52
N LEU A 367 0.29 20.17 -5.54
CA LEU A 367 0.31 19.38 -6.78
C LEU A 367 -0.61 19.97 -7.83
N ARG A 368 -1.88 20.21 -7.46
CA ARG A 368 -2.88 20.78 -8.35
C ARG A 368 -2.52 22.21 -8.80
N LYS A 369 -2.04 23.04 -7.87
CA LYS A 369 -1.63 24.43 -8.17
C LYS A 369 -0.45 24.45 -9.12
N MET A 370 0.63 23.71 -8.84
CA MET A 370 1.80 23.65 -9.70
C MET A 370 1.45 23.19 -11.11
N ILE A 371 0.62 22.12 -11.24
CA ILE A 371 0.13 21.69 -12.55
C ILE A 371 -0.68 22.79 -13.24
N ASN A 372 -1.56 23.52 -12.54
CA ASN A 372 -2.35 24.61 -13.12
C ASN A 372 -1.50 25.79 -13.57
N ASP A 373 -0.48 26.11 -12.79
CA ASP A 373 0.42 27.26 -13.02
C ASP A 373 1.50 26.93 -14.08
N GLY A 374 1.51 25.71 -14.63
CA GLY A 374 2.38 25.30 -15.72
C GLY A 374 3.80 24.93 -15.34
N TYR A 375 4.02 24.52 -14.07
CA TYR A 375 5.32 24.00 -13.66
C TYR A 375 5.66 22.72 -14.44
N SER A 376 6.96 22.54 -14.72
CA SER A 376 7.48 21.36 -15.39
C SER A 376 7.41 20.11 -14.48
N TYR A 377 7.55 18.94 -15.08
CA TYR A 377 7.66 17.67 -14.39
C TYR A 377 8.80 17.67 -13.36
N GLU A 378 9.97 18.17 -13.76
CA GLU A 378 11.18 18.22 -12.91
C GLU A 378 10.98 19.16 -11.73
N GLU A 379 10.32 20.31 -11.91
CA GLU A 379 10.04 21.27 -10.83
C GLU A 379 9.08 20.67 -9.78
N ILE A 380 8.04 19.97 -10.24
CA ILE A 380 7.09 19.30 -9.33
C ILE A 380 7.79 18.19 -8.53
N LEU A 381 8.58 17.34 -9.21
CA LEU A 381 9.32 16.28 -8.51
C LEU A 381 10.39 16.84 -7.57
N LYS A 382 11.08 17.89 -7.95
CA LYS A 382 12.05 18.56 -7.08
C LYS A 382 11.38 19.08 -5.81
N ARG A 383 10.26 19.76 -5.94
CA ARG A 383 9.53 20.30 -4.77
C ARG A 383 9.02 19.18 -3.85
N ALA A 384 8.47 18.10 -4.41
CA ALA A 384 8.06 16.95 -3.62
C ALA A 384 9.26 16.22 -2.97
N GLY A 385 10.41 16.18 -3.65
CA GLY A 385 11.65 15.57 -3.15
C GLY A 385 12.23 16.25 -1.92
N GLU A 386 11.97 17.54 -1.70
CA GLU A 386 12.36 18.24 -0.48
C GLU A 386 11.71 17.58 0.75
N ASP A 387 10.42 17.32 0.69
CA ASP A 387 9.65 16.66 1.74
C ASP A 387 10.12 15.21 1.97
N VAL A 388 10.40 14.48 0.89
CA VAL A 388 10.82 13.06 0.92
C VAL A 388 12.19 12.89 1.55
N THR A 389 13.10 13.84 1.37
CA THR A 389 14.48 13.74 1.90
C THR A 389 14.49 13.62 3.43
N GLU A 390 13.76 14.48 4.12
CA GLU A 390 13.69 14.43 5.57
C GLU A 390 12.94 13.21 6.08
N PHE A 391 11.83 12.83 5.41
CA PHE A 391 11.11 11.62 5.74
C PHE A 391 12.01 10.37 5.62
N THR A 392 12.76 10.24 4.53
CA THR A 392 13.67 9.10 4.32
C THR A 392 14.76 9.04 5.39
N ARG A 393 15.33 10.20 5.77
CA ARG A 393 16.32 10.28 6.84
C ARG A 393 15.75 9.82 8.19
N LEU A 394 14.51 10.19 8.49
CA LEU A 394 13.85 9.79 9.74
C LEU A 394 13.46 8.32 9.71
N SER A 395 12.80 7.87 8.64
CA SER A 395 12.25 6.52 8.53
C SER A 395 13.32 5.43 8.41
N SER A 396 14.52 5.77 7.92
CA SER A 396 15.65 4.81 7.82
C SER A 396 16.02 4.15 9.15
N ARG A 397 15.71 4.79 10.28
CA ARG A 397 15.97 4.24 11.63
C ARG A 397 15.00 3.11 12.02
N TYR A 398 13.95 2.91 11.27
CA TYR A 398 12.86 1.99 11.56
C TYR A 398 12.75 0.84 10.56
N LEU A 399 13.73 0.74 9.64
CA LEU A 399 13.79 -0.33 8.67
C LEU A 399 14.10 -1.67 9.36
N LEU A 400 13.44 -2.72 8.90
CA LEU A 400 13.59 -4.09 9.38
C LEU A 400 14.33 -4.97 8.36
N TYR A 401 14.34 -4.53 7.09
CA TYR A 401 14.86 -5.30 5.96
C TYR A 401 15.83 -4.52 5.08
#